data_b6fb8869a0a67641ef9fe631506ff729
#
_entry.id   b6fb8869a0a67641ef9fe631506ff729
#
_cell.length_a   1.000
_cell.length_b   1.000
_cell.length_c   1.000
_cell.angle_alpha   90.00
_cell.angle_beta   90.00
_cell.angle_gamma   90.00
#
_symmetry.space_group_name_H-M   'P 1'
#
loop_
_entity.id
_entity.type
_entity.pdbx_description
1 polymer ?
#
loop_
_entity_poly.entity_id
_entity_poly.type
_entity_poly.pdbx_seq_one_letter_code
_entity_poly.pdbx_strand_id
1 'polypeptide(L)' 'MVKTFKRGDLVEWNSEAGRVRGVVVKKLVSNTRVNGYVHHASKADPQYVIQSVKTDHVAIHKGQALRHVRAKKR' A
#
# COMPACT_ATOMS: atom_id res chain seq x y z
N MET A 1 -10.58 -14.15 -0.04
CA MET A 1 -10.45 -13.25 -1.16
C MET A 1 -9.36 -12.24 -0.94
N VAL A 2 -8.55 -11.99 -1.94
CA VAL A 2 -7.46 -11.06 -1.82
C VAL A 2 -7.96 -9.66 -2.15
N LYS A 3 -7.65 -8.69 -1.29
CA LYS A 3 -7.99 -7.32 -1.57
C LYS A 3 -7.07 -6.75 -2.63
N THR A 4 -7.64 -6.03 -3.55
CA THR A 4 -6.84 -5.37 -4.57
C THR A 4 -7.08 -3.86 -4.52
N PHE A 5 -6.04 -3.12 -4.88
CA PHE A 5 -6.07 -1.67 -4.89
C PHE A 5 -5.48 -1.17 -6.20
N LYS A 6 -5.74 0.07 -6.51
CA LYS A 6 -5.22 0.69 -7.72
C LYS A 6 -4.41 1.91 -7.37
N ARG A 7 -3.57 2.31 -8.30
CA ARG A 7 -2.85 3.55 -8.16
C ARG A 7 -3.83 4.69 -7.94
N GLY A 8 -3.57 5.50 -6.96
CA GLY A 8 -4.45 6.60 -6.61
C GLY A 8 -5.42 6.29 -5.49
N ASP A 9 -5.55 5.01 -5.11
CA ASP A 9 -6.45 4.66 -4.02
C ASP A 9 -5.92 5.15 -2.70
N LEU A 10 -6.81 5.66 -1.87
CA LEU A 10 -6.47 6.05 -0.52
C LEU A 10 -6.65 4.85 0.39
N VAL A 11 -5.60 4.50 1.11
CA VAL A 11 -5.62 3.32 1.97
C VAL A 11 -5.08 3.68 3.35
N GLU A 12 -5.30 2.78 4.29
CA GLU A 12 -4.75 2.95 5.63
C GLU A 12 -4.28 1.61 6.16
N TRP A 13 -3.37 1.66 7.09
CA TRP A 13 -2.86 0.47 7.77
C TRP A 13 -2.43 0.85 9.16
N ASN A 14 -2.26 -0.17 10.02
CA ASN A 14 -1.79 0.06 11.38
C ASN A 14 -0.29 -0.07 11.43
N SER A 15 0.34 0.87 12.12
CA SER A 15 1.77 0.82 12.38
C SER A 15 1.98 0.93 13.87
N GLU A 16 3.24 0.87 14.28
CA GLU A 16 3.55 1.02 15.70
C GLU A 16 3.13 2.39 16.22
N ALA A 17 3.12 3.36 15.34
CA ALA A 17 2.74 4.72 15.73
C ALA A 17 1.25 4.96 15.63
N GLY A 18 0.48 3.93 15.27
CA GLY A 18 -0.96 4.06 15.13
C GLY A 18 -1.39 3.91 13.69
N ARG A 19 -2.56 4.42 13.39
CA ARG A 19 -3.12 4.28 12.05
C ARG A 19 -2.52 5.31 11.11
N VAL A 20 -2.07 4.83 9.96
CA VAL A 20 -1.43 5.67 8.96
C VAL A 20 -2.22 5.57 7.66
N ARG A 21 -2.33 6.68 6.95
CA ARG A 21 -3.00 6.72 5.66
C ARG A 21 -2.02 7.09 4.57
N GLY A 22 -2.27 6.59 3.39
CA GLY A 22 -1.43 6.92 2.25
C GLY A 22 -2.16 6.64 0.95
N VAL A 23 -1.50 7.03 -0.14
CA VAL A 23 -2.04 6.85 -1.48
C VAL A 23 -1.19 5.81 -2.20
N VAL A 24 -1.85 4.86 -2.85
CA VAL A 24 -1.14 3.85 -3.62
C VAL A 24 -0.52 4.51 -4.84
N VAL A 25 0.79 4.39 -4.99
CA VAL A 25 1.49 4.98 -6.13
C VAL A 25 1.95 3.92 -7.12
N LYS A 26 2.00 2.65 -6.70
CA LYS A 26 2.42 1.59 -7.58
C LYS A 26 1.94 0.24 -7.06
N LYS A 27 1.59 -0.65 -7.96
CA LYS A 27 1.21 -2.00 -7.61
C LYS A 27 2.30 -2.95 -8.09
N LEU A 28 2.80 -3.78 -7.19
CA LEU A 28 3.85 -4.74 -7.50
C LEU A 28 3.24 -6.12 -7.63
N VAL A 29 3.41 -6.73 -8.80
CA VAL A 29 2.88 -8.07 -9.05
C VAL A 29 3.98 -9.08 -9.33
N SER A 30 5.22 -8.68 -9.12
CA SER A 30 6.36 -9.58 -9.24
C SER A 30 7.40 -9.12 -8.25
N ASN A 31 8.40 -9.97 -8.01
CA ASN A 31 9.45 -9.63 -7.07
C ASN A 31 10.14 -8.35 -7.51
N THR A 32 10.26 -7.40 -6.59
CA THR A 32 10.77 -6.08 -6.90
C THR A 32 11.77 -5.66 -5.86
N ARG A 33 12.90 -5.15 -6.29
CA ARG A 33 13.91 -4.64 -5.38
C ARG A 33 13.71 -3.14 -5.17
N VAL A 34 13.59 -2.76 -3.91
CA VAL A 34 13.44 -1.36 -3.54
C VAL A 34 14.45 -1.08 -2.43
N ASN A 35 15.34 -0.13 -2.66
CA ASN A 35 16.35 0.26 -1.69
C ASN A 35 17.19 -0.93 -1.22
N GLY A 36 17.54 -1.82 -2.15
CA GLY A 36 18.36 -2.98 -1.83
C GLY A 36 17.61 -4.12 -1.17
N TYR A 37 16.33 -3.99 -1.01
CA TYR A 37 15.51 -4.98 -0.33
C TYR A 37 14.53 -5.57 -1.34
N VAL A 38 14.43 -6.89 -1.38
CA VAL A 38 13.55 -7.54 -2.34
C VAL A 38 12.20 -7.80 -1.71
N HIS A 39 11.17 -7.29 -2.34
CA HIS A 39 9.79 -7.50 -1.92
C HIS A 39 9.17 -8.55 -2.82
N HIS A 40 8.71 -9.63 -2.21
CA HIS A 40 8.14 -10.73 -2.97
C HIS A 40 6.67 -10.49 -3.23
N ALA A 41 6.31 -10.44 -4.49
CA ALA A 41 4.92 -10.19 -4.86
C ALA A 41 4.57 -11.06 -6.06
N SER A 42 3.28 -11.22 -6.29
CA SER A 42 2.79 -11.96 -7.44
C SER A 42 1.42 -11.40 -7.80
N LYS A 43 0.87 -11.84 -8.92
CA LYS A 43 -0.46 -11.40 -9.30
C LYS A 43 -1.50 -11.86 -8.30
N ALA A 44 -1.29 -13.03 -7.70
CA ALA A 44 -2.23 -13.56 -6.72
C ALA A 44 -2.04 -12.91 -5.35
N ASP A 45 -0.86 -12.35 -5.09
CA ASP A 45 -0.56 -11.73 -3.81
C ASP A 45 0.27 -10.47 -4.04
N PRO A 46 -0.34 -9.43 -4.58
CA PRO A 46 0.40 -8.22 -4.92
C PRO A 46 0.78 -7.42 -3.68
N GLN A 47 1.83 -6.63 -3.82
CA GLN A 47 2.19 -5.66 -2.82
C GLN A 47 1.99 -4.27 -3.41
N TYR A 48 1.87 -3.30 -2.53
CA TYR A 48 1.56 -1.94 -2.95
C TYR A 48 2.55 -0.97 -2.37
N VAL A 49 3.05 -0.07 -3.21
CA VAL A 49 3.90 1.02 -2.76
C VAL A 49 2.97 2.18 -2.45
N ILE A 50 3.06 2.68 -1.23
CA ILE A 50 2.13 3.67 -0.73
C ILE A 50 2.89 4.85 -0.19
N GLN A 51 2.47 6.04 -0.57
CA GLN A 51 3.08 7.24 -0.04
C GLN A 51 2.20 7.80 1.06
N SER A 52 2.80 8.05 2.22
CA SER A 52 2.07 8.60 3.35
C SER A 52 1.53 9.98 3.01
N VAL A 53 0.30 10.28 3.46
CA VAL A 53 -0.28 11.58 3.19
C VAL A 53 0.25 12.64 4.14
N LYS A 54 0.90 12.23 5.23
CA LYS A 54 1.40 13.19 6.21
C LYS A 54 2.87 13.48 6.08
N THR A 55 3.61 12.56 5.48
CA THR A 55 5.05 12.71 5.37
C THR A 55 5.48 12.27 3.98
N ASP A 56 6.76 12.40 3.71
CA ASP A 56 7.31 11.92 2.44
C ASP A 56 7.67 10.45 2.48
N HIS A 57 7.34 9.77 3.56
CA HIS A 57 7.69 8.38 3.71
C HIS A 57 6.89 7.50 2.76
N VAL A 58 7.55 6.46 2.28
CA VAL A 58 6.94 5.49 1.40
C VAL A 58 6.96 4.15 2.11
N ALA A 59 5.86 3.43 2.04
CA ALA A 59 5.75 2.12 2.66
C ALA A 59 5.35 1.11 1.60
N ILE A 60 5.67 -0.16 1.83
CA ILE A 60 5.29 -1.23 0.93
C ILE A 60 4.60 -2.29 1.77
N HIS A 61 3.35 -2.58 1.43
CA HIS A 61 2.55 -3.54 2.18
C HIS A 61 1.77 -4.44 1.24
N LYS A 62 1.46 -5.63 1.72
CA LYS A 62 0.57 -6.52 1.00
C LYS A 62 -0.86 -6.02 1.16
N GLY A 63 -1.70 -6.40 0.21
CA GLY A 63 -3.09 -5.95 0.23
C GLY A 63 -3.82 -6.34 1.50
N GLN A 64 -3.44 -7.45 2.11
CA GLN A 64 -4.09 -7.89 3.35
C GLN A 64 -3.88 -6.93 4.49
N ALA A 65 -2.79 -6.17 4.47
CA ALA A 65 -2.48 -5.24 5.55
C ALA A 65 -3.15 -3.89 5.35
N LEU A 66 -3.81 -3.70 4.24
CA LEU A 66 -4.38 -2.41 3.86
C LEU A 66 -5.89 -2.46 3.87
N ARG A 67 -6.49 -1.30 4.03
CA ARG A 67 -7.94 -1.16 3.84
C ARG A 67 -8.20 0.15 3.12
N HIS A 68 -9.26 0.17 2.32
CA HIS A 68 -9.66 1.38 1.64
C HIS A 68 -10.18 2.40 2.64
N VAL A 69 -9.80 3.65 2.42
CA VAL A 69 -10.41 4.75 3.15
C VAL A 69 -11.46 5.32 2.24
N ARG A 70 -12.69 5.22 2.67
CA ARG A 70 -13.77 5.70 1.87
C ARG A 70 -13.86 7.21 2.00
N ALA A 71 -13.69 7.90 0.89
CA ALA A 71 -13.78 9.35 0.93
C ALA A 71 -15.21 9.76 1.16
N LYS A 72 -15.40 10.75 2.06
CA LYS A 72 -16.71 11.26 2.28
C LYS A 72 -17.10 12.14 1.13
N LYS A 73 -18.26 11.90 0.61
CA LYS A 73 -18.70 12.77 -0.42
C LYS A 73 -19.57 13.78 0.18
N ARG A 74 -19.52 14.90 -0.34
CA ARG A 74 -20.23 15.87 0.23
C ARG A 74 -21.29 16.28 -0.47
#